data_7c9a0563055bca1fd55581a1410c6a36
#
_entry.id   7c9a0563055bca1fd55581a1410c6a36
#
_cell.length_a   1.000
_cell.length_b   1.000
_cell.length_c   1.000
_cell.angle_alpha   90.00
_cell.angle_beta   90.00
_cell.angle_gamma   90.00
#
_symmetry.space_group_name_H-M   'P 1'
#
loop_
_entity.id
_entity.type
_entity.pdbx_description
1 polymer ?
#
loop_
_entity_poly.entity_id
_entity_poly.type
_entity_poly.pdbx_seq_one_letter_code
_entity_poly.pdbx_strand_id
1 'polypeptide(L)'
;MLTNFKAILFGSIGTLVETSELQRRAFNQAFSEAGLDWTWNPDEYKIMLKKSGGRNRINEYATYRGIKVNAHELHLKKTEIFDNMMKEEGISLRPGVANLIGYAIDNNVHLAFVTSTSNANVDAIFMALNGQLNRNDFNFIGNDKMVSKPKPDSEIYLKALSNLKLNAKDCLAIEDTEVSMRSAINANIK
;
A
#
# COMPACT_ATOMS: atom_id res chain seq x y z
N MET A 1 -18.35 -3.78 18.58
CA MET A 1 -18.54 -2.37 18.16
C MET A 1 -18.34 -2.09 16.67
N LEU A 2 -18.03 -3.07 15.85
CA LEU A 2 -18.05 -2.94 14.37
C LEU A 2 -19.45 -3.16 13.77
N THR A 3 -20.42 -3.49 14.59
CA THR A 3 -21.81 -3.86 14.22
C THR A 3 -22.62 -2.77 13.52
N ASN A 4 -22.09 -1.54 13.42
CA ASN A 4 -22.79 -0.42 12.81
C ASN A 4 -22.29 -0.05 11.41
N PHE A 5 -21.21 -0.70 10.92
CA PHE A 5 -20.68 -0.42 9.59
C PHE A 5 -21.15 -1.48 8.59
N LYS A 6 -21.49 -1.00 7.39
CA LYS A 6 -21.87 -1.84 6.26
C LYS A 6 -20.70 -2.18 5.35
N ALA A 7 -19.59 -1.44 5.46
CA ALA A 7 -18.37 -1.71 4.73
C ALA A 7 -17.12 -1.35 5.53
N ILE A 8 -16.04 -2.11 5.32
CA ILE A 8 -14.67 -1.82 5.75
C ILE A 8 -13.82 -1.61 4.50
N LEU A 9 -13.17 -0.44 4.43
CA LEU A 9 -12.38 0.01 3.31
C LEU A 9 -10.90 0.05 3.72
N PHE A 10 -10.11 -0.89 3.23
CA PHE A 10 -8.66 -0.92 3.41
C PHE A 10 -8.01 -0.02 2.35
N GLY A 11 -7.31 0.98 2.78
CA GLY A 11 -6.93 2.09 1.91
C GLY A 11 -5.64 1.91 1.15
N SER A 12 -4.69 1.16 1.66
CA SER A 12 -3.39 1.01 1.00
C SER A 12 -2.81 -0.40 1.16
N ILE A 13 -1.75 -0.67 0.40
CA ILE A 13 -1.02 -1.93 0.51
C ILE A 13 -0.51 -2.11 1.94
N GLY A 14 0.10 -1.07 2.52
CA GLY A 14 0.63 -1.10 3.88
C GLY A 14 -0.41 -1.27 4.98
N THR A 15 -1.69 -1.10 4.69
CA THR A 15 -2.81 -1.40 5.59
C THR A 15 -3.07 -2.90 5.69
N LEU A 16 -2.97 -3.61 4.56
CA LEU A 16 -3.21 -5.06 4.50
C LEU A 16 -1.97 -5.87 4.85
N VAL A 17 -0.80 -5.47 4.33
CA VAL A 17 0.43 -6.25 4.40
C VAL A 17 1.60 -5.40 4.89
N GLU A 18 2.58 -6.06 5.50
CA GLU A 18 3.82 -5.41 5.90
C GLU A 18 4.92 -5.76 4.89
N THR A 19 5.33 -4.75 4.13
CA THR A 19 6.35 -4.89 3.08
C THR A 19 7.59 -4.03 3.32
N SER A 20 7.64 -3.29 4.43
CA SER A 20 8.70 -2.30 4.66
C SER A 20 10.10 -2.92 4.67
N GLU A 21 10.25 -4.07 5.32
CA GLU A 21 11.53 -4.77 5.40
C GLU A 21 11.96 -5.31 4.03
N LEU A 22 11.02 -5.90 3.29
CA LEU A 22 11.28 -6.38 1.95
C LEU A 22 11.69 -5.23 1.02
N GLN A 23 11.00 -4.10 1.11
CA GLN A 23 11.34 -2.90 0.35
C GLN A 23 12.72 -2.35 0.70
N ARG A 24 13.07 -2.32 2.00
CA ARG A 24 14.39 -1.88 2.47
C ARG A 24 15.49 -2.77 1.90
N ARG A 25 15.32 -4.08 1.95
CA ARG A 25 16.26 -5.06 1.38
C ARG A 25 16.41 -4.87 -0.12
N ALA A 26 15.31 -4.65 -0.84
CA ALA A 26 15.33 -4.38 -2.27
C ALA A 26 16.08 -3.08 -2.61
N PHE A 27 15.96 -2.02 -1.80
CA PHE A 27 16.77 -0.81 -1.95
C PHE A 27 18.26 -1.10 -1.77
N ASN A 28 18.62 -1.79 -0.68
CA ASN A 28 20.02 -2.11 -0.37
C ASN A 28 20.65 -2.97 -1.48
N GLN A 29 19.91 -3.93 -2.01
CA GLN A 29 20.38 -4.75 -3.12
C GLN A 29 20.55 -3.91 -4.39
N ALA A 30 19.58 -3.02 -4.72
CA ALA A 30 19.70 -2.14 -5.88
C ALA A 30 20.93 -1.20 -5.78
N PHE A 31 21.25 -0.71 -4.59
CA PHE A 31 22.45 0.10 -4.34
C PHE A 31 23.72 -0.73 -4.54
N SER A 32 23.78 -1.92 -3.98
CA SER A 32 24.92 -2.84 -4.15
C SER A 32 25.15 -3.20 -5.62
N GLU A 33 24.10 -3.55 -6.36
CA GLU A 33 24.19 -3.86 -7.79
C GLU A 33 24.62 -2.65 -8.65
N ALA A 34 24.33 -1.43 -8.17
CA ALA A 34 24.82 -0.18 -8.80
C ALA A 34 26.22 0.25 -8.35
N GLY A 35 26.93 -0.57 -7.55
CA GLY A 35 28.27 -0.26 -7.04
C GLY A 35 28.31 0.84 -5.98
N LEU A 36 27.17 1.12 -5.32
CA LEU A 36 27.09 2.10 -4.23
C LEU A 36 27.32 1.43 -2.88
N ASP A 37 28.08 2.07 -2.00
CA ASP A 37 28.34 1.64 -0.62
C ASP A 37 27.19 1.98 0.35
N TRP A 38 25.98 2.14 -0.17
CA TRP A 38 24.81 2.55 0.60
C TRP A 38 24.10 1.35 1.21
N THR A 39 23.84 1.46 2.51
CA THR A 39 23.03 0.46 3.22
C THR A 39 22.13 1.19 4.20
N TRP A 40 20.81 1.09 3.99
CA TRP A 40 19.83 1.59 4.95
C TRP A 40 19.54 0.53 6.00
N ASN A 41 19.78 0.85 7.26
CA ASN A 41 19.38 -0.03 8.36
C ASN A 41 17.87 0.11 8.66
N PRO A 42 17.28 -0.79 9.45
CA PRO A 42 15.84 -0.76 9.74
C PRO A 42 15.36 0.56 10.39
N ASP A 43 16.13 1.13 11.32
CA ASP A 43 15.75 2.34 12.04
C ASP A 43 15.79 3.58 11.14
N GLU A 44 16.84 3.72 10.34
CA GLU A 44 16.94 4.78 9.33
C GLU A 44 15.80 4.68 8.33
N TYR A 45 15.53 3.48 7.82
CA TYR A 45 14.48 3.28 6.84
C TYR A 45 13.09 3.62 7.40
N LYS A 46 12.81 3.24 8.65
CA LYS A 46 11.58 3.61 9.36
C LYS A 46 11.37 5.12 9.45
N ILE A 47 12.45 5.89 9.67
CA ILE A 47 12.39 7.36 9.66
C ILE A 47 12.08 7.87 8.26
N MET A 48 12.71 7.31 7.24
CA MET A 48 12.51 7.69 5.84
C MET A 48 11.09 7.39 5.33
N LEU A 49 10.40 6.40 5.90
CA LEU A 49 9.02 6.05 5.54
C LEU A 49 8.00 7.11 5.94
N LYS A 50 8.34 8.06 6.81
CA LYS A 50 7.47 9.20 7.16
C LYS A 50 7.17 10.10 5.94
N LYS A 51 8.02 10.05 4.92
CA LYS A 51 7.79 10.70 3.62
C LYS A 51 7.51 9.66 2.55
N SER A 52 6.51 9.87 1.73
CA SER A 52 6.21 9.00 0.59
C SER A 52 7.17 9.23 -0.58
N GLY A 53 7.30 8.23 -1.46
CA GLY A 53 8.05 8.33 -2.72
C GLY A 53 9.47 7.78 -2.66
N GLY A 54 9.64 6.54 -3.16
CA GLY A 54 10.92 5.84 -3.17
C GLY A 54 12.01 6.55 -3.97
N ARG A 55 11.66 7.10 -5.15
CA ARG A 55 12.60 7.87 -5.97
C ARG A 55 13.07 9.15 -5.27
N ASN A 56 12.17 9.86 -4.60
CA ASN A 56 12.53 11.06 -3.86
C ASN A 56 13.46 10.72 -2.69
N ARG A 57 13.22 9.61 -2.01
CA ARG A 57 14.07 9.10 -0.93
C ARG A 57 15.50 8.83 -1.42
N ILE A 58 15.66 8.22 -2.61
CA ILE A 58 16.98 8.04 -3.24
C ILE A 58 17.64 9.40 -3.50
N ASN A 59 16.91 10.37 -4.06
CA ASN A 59 17.46 11.70 -4.35
C ASN A 59 17.91 12.44 -3.08
N GLU A 60 17.08 12.43 -2.02
CA GLU A 60 17.42 13.04 -0.74
C GLU A 60 18.67 12.42 -0.14
N TYR A 61 18.78 11.08 -0.18
CA TYR A 61 19.95 10.36 0.33
C TYR A 61 21.21 10.62 -0.52
N ALA A 62 21.09 10.64 -1.84
CA ALA A 62 22.17 10.98 -2.75
C ALA A 62 22.73 12.40 -2.48
N THR A 63 21.82 13.36 -2.25
CA THR A 63 22.19 14.73 -1.87
C THR A 63 22.94 14.76 -0.54
N TYR A 64 22.44 14.03 0.46
CA TYR A 64 23.09 13.92 1.76
C TYR A 64 24.52 13.30 1.65
N ARG A 65 24.69 12.29 0.79
CA ARG A 65 25.98 11.62 0.55
C ARG A 65 26.91 12.41 -0.40
N GLY A 66 26.42 13.50 -1.03
CA GLY A 66 27.18 14.27 -2.02
C GLY A 66 27.49 13.51 -3.31
N ILE A 67 26.71 12.48 -3.65
CA ILE A 67 26.91 11.61 -4.81
C ILE A 67 25.79 11.81 -5.81
N LYS A 68 26.12 11.99 -7.10
CA LYS A 68 25.13 12.04 -8.17
C LYS A 68 24.76 10.63 -8.63
N VAL A 69 23.47 10.33 -8.66
CA VAL A 69 22.94 9.05 -9.15
C VAL A 69 21.71 9.28 -10.05
N ASN A 70 21.42 8.33 -10.91
CA ASN A 70 20.13 8.28 -11.60
C ASN A 70 19.09 7.62 -10.68
N ALA A 71 18.41 8.42 -9.86
CA ALA A 71 17.42 7.91 -8.91
C ALA A 71 16.21 7.23 -9.58
N HIS A 72 15.93 7.55 -10.85
CA HIS A 72 14.87 6.87 -11.60
C HIS A 72 15.26 5.43 -11.92
N GLU A 73 16.44 5.20 -12.47
CA GLU A 73 16.95 3.86 -12.79
C GLU A 73 17.14 3.01 -11.53
N LEU A 74 17.71 3.59 -10.47
CA LEU A 74 17.83 2.89 -9.18
C LEU A 74 16.47 2.48 -8.61
N HIS A 75 15.46 3.34 -8.76
CA HIS A 75 14.12 3.01 -8.29
C HIS A 75 13.45 1.93 -9.16
N LEU A 76 13.67 1.93 -10.48
CA LEU A 76 13.20 0.86 -11.36
C LEU A 76 13.85 -0.47 -10.99
N LYS A 77 15.17 -0.47 -10.80
CA LYS A 77 15.93 -1.68 -10.39
C LYS A 77 15.44 -2.21 -9.04
N LYS A 78 15.27 -1.31 -8.06
CA LYS A 78 14.69 -1.66 -6.76
C LYS A 78 13.30 -2.30 -6.91
N THR A 79 12.47 -1.78 -7.81
CA THR A 79 11.11 -2.32 -8.02
C THR A 79 11.16 -3.73 -8.57
N GLU A 80 12.00 -3.98 -9.58
CA GLU A 80 12.23 -5.32 -10.12
C GLU A 80 12.68 -6.32 -9.03
N ILE A 81 13.67 -5.92 -8.22
CA ILE A 81 14.17 -6.76 -7.11
C ILE A 81 13.06 -7.03 -6.09
N PHE A 82 12.31 -6.00 -5.70
CA PHE A 82 11.20 -6.13 -4.76
C PHE A 82 10.13 -7.10 -5.27
N ASP A 83 9.76 -7.00 -6.54
CA ASP A 83 8.75 -7.87 -7.15
C ASP A 83 9.23 -9.33 -7.18
N ASN A 84 10.51 -9.56 -7.44
CA ASN A 84 11.10 -10.91 -7.39
C ASN A 84 11.12 -11.45 -5.96
N MET A 85 11.57 -10.66 -4.99
CA MET A 85 11.54 -11.06 -3.56
C MET A 85 10.12 -11.39 -3.09
N MET A 86 9.12 -10.60 -3.48
CA MET A 86 7.72 -10.91 -3.15
C MET A 86 7.26 -12.24 -3.73
N LYS A 87 7.67 -12.58 -4.95
CA LYS A 87 7.30 -13.85 -5.60
C LYS A 87 7.97 -15.05 -4.92
N GLU A 88 9.22 -14.88 -4.50
CA GLU A 88 10.04 -15.95 -3.93
C GLU A 88 9.73 -16.22 -2.45
N GLU A 89 9.61 -15.14 -1.66
CA GLU A 89 9.45 -15.22 -0.21
C GLU A 89 7.98 -15.16 0.24
N GLY A 90 7.09 -14.64 -0.63
CA GLY A 90 5.73 -14.28 -0.25
C GLY A 90 5.68 -13.04 0.65
N ILE A 91 4.47 -12.67 1.04
CA ILE A 91 4.21 -11.63 2.04
C ILE A 91 3.15 -12.10 3.02
N SER A 92 3.10 -11.48 4.18
CA SER A 92 2.13 -11.82 5.21
C SER A 92 1.17 -10.66 5.46
N LEU A 93 -0.07 -11.01 5.81
CA LEU A 93 -1.03 -10.03 6.31
C LEU A 93 -0.54 -9.41 7.62
N ARG A 94 -0.86 -8.14 7.83
CA ARG A 94 -0.63 -7.51 9.12
C ARG A 94 -1.47 -8.19 10.21
N PRO A 95 -0.95 -8.21 11.46
CA PRO A 95 -1.68 -8.79 12.58
C PRO A 95 -3.11 -8.23 12.70
N GLY A 96 -4.08 -9.11 12.81
CA GLY A 96 -5.50 -8.76 12.93
C GLY A 96 -6.25 -8.58 11.60
N VAL A 97 -5.58 -8.42 10.47
CA VAL A 97 -6.25 -8.22 9.16
C VAL A 97 -7.08 -9.45 8.78
N ALA A 98 -6.51 -10.65 8.88
CA ALA A 98 -7.25 -11.88 8.59
C ALA A 98 -8.52 -12.02 9.45
N ASN A 99 -8.42 -11.74 10.75
CA ASN A 99 -9.55 -11.80 11.67
C ASN A 99 -10.64 -10.77 11.31
N LEU A 100 -10.22 -9.55 10.92
CA LEU A 100 -11.16 -8.50 10.54
C LEU A 100 -11.88 -8.83 9.24
N ILE A 101 -11.18 -9.41 8.27
CA ILE A 101 -11.77 -9.85 7.01
C ILE A 101 -12.73 -11.02 7.24
N GLY A 102 -12.34 -12.03 8.02
CA GLY A 102 -13.22 -13.13 8.41
C GLY A 102 -14.49 -12.62 9.10
N TYR A 103 -14.34 -11.72 10.07
CA TYR A 103 -15.50 -11.07 10.72
C TYR A 103 -16.43 -10.36 9.71
N ALA A 104 -15.87 -9.63 8.75
CA ALA A 104 -16.65 -8.91 7.75
C ALA A 104 -17.45 -9.88 6.87
N ILE A 105 -16.83 -10.98 6.43
CA ILE A 105 -17.48 -12.02 5.63
C ILE A 105 -18.63 -12.67 6.42
N ASP A 106 -18.35 -13.10 7.65
CA ASP A 106 -19.33 -13.78 8.51
C ASP A 106 -20.55 -12.90 8.85
N ASN A 107 -20.38 -11.58 8.85
CA ASN A 107 -21.41 -10.61 9.19
C ASN A 107 -21.98 -9.86 7.98
N ASN A 108 -21.69 -10.29 6.75
CA ASN A 108 -22.12 -9.65 5.50
C ASN A 108 -21.73 -8.15 5.43
N VAL A 109 -20.58 -7.78 5.98
CA VAL A 109 -20.00 -6.44 5.85
C VAL A 109 -19.15 -6.42 4.57
N HIS A 110 -19.41 -5.47 3.69
CA HIS A 110 -18.66 -5.33 2.44
C HIS A 110 -17.19 -5.02 2.70
N LEU A 111 -16.32 -5.57 1.86
CA LEU A 111 -14.90 -5.32 1.87
C LEU A 111 -14.50 -4.53 0.62
N ALA A 112 -13.68 -3.50 0.79
CA ALA A 112 -13.09 -2.77 -0.31
C ALA A 112 -11.59 -2.57 -0.10
N PHE A 113 -10.82 -2.73 -1.17
CA PHE A 113 -9.41 -2.36 -1.22
C PHE A 113 -9.28 -1.07 -2.01
N VAL A 114 -9.17 0.06 -1.30
CA VAL A 114 -9.24 1.41 -1.85
C VAL A 114 -7.82 1.96 -2.05
N THR A 115 -7.14 1.44 -3.05
CA THR A 115 -5.76 1.84 -3.39
C THR A 115 -5.73 2.65 -4.69
N SER A 116 -4.72 3.49 -4.86
CA SER A 116 -4.38 4.21 -6.09
C SER A 116 -3.05 3.73 -6.69
N THR A 117 -2.63 2.52 -6.37
CA THR A 117 -1.49 1.87 -7.04
C THR A 117 -1.92 1.24 -8.35
N SER A 118 -0.96 0.81 -9.17
CA SER A 118 -1.26 0.14 -10.44
C SER A 118 -1.96 -1.21 -10.23
N ASN A 119 -2.75 -1.62 -11.23
CA ASN A 119 -3.41 -2.93 -11.17
C ASN A 119 -2.38 -4.08 -11.09
N ALA A 120 -1.24 -3.94 -11.77
CA ALA A 120 -0.15 -4.92 -11.70
C ALA A 120 0.39 -5.09 -10.27
N ASN A 121 0.52 -3.99 -9.50
CA ASN A 121 0.92 -4.07 -8.10
C ASN A 121 -0.16 -4.75 -7.25
N VAL A 122 -1.44 -4.47 -7.51
CA VAL A 122 -2.56 -5.15 -6.82
C VAL A 122 -2.49 -6.65 -7.07
N ASP A 123 -2.32 -7.06 -8.32
CA ASP A 123 -2.22 -8.47 -8.70
C ASP A 123 -1.00 -9.14 -8.04
N ALA A 124 0.16 -8.49 -8.03
CA ALA A 124 1.37 -8.98 -7.39
C ALA A 124 1.18 -9.21 -5.87
N ILE A 125 0.46 -8.32 -5.18
CA ILE A 125 0.14 -8.47 -3.75
C ILE A 125 -0.74 -9.71 -3.50
N PHE A 126 -1.83 -9.87 -4.27
CA PHE A 126 -2.70 -11.03 -4.09
C PHE A 126 -1.97 -12.36 -4.41
N MET A 127 -1.10 -12.36 -5.42
CA MET A 127 -0.26 -13.53 -5.73
C MET A 127 0.73 -13.84 -4.60
N ALA A 128 1.41 -12.82 -4.08
CA ALA A 128 2.42 -12.99 -3.02
C ALA A 128 1.81 -13.38 -1.67
N LEU A 129 0.54 -13.07 -1.43
CA LEU A 129 -0.23 -13.52 -0.25
C LEU A 129 -0.54 -15.03 -0.27
N ASN A 130 -0.34 -15.69 -1.41
CA ASN A 130 -0.41 -17.15 -1.55
C ASN A 130 -1.66 -17.79 -0.89
N GLY A 131 -2.83 -17.23 -1.19
CA GLY A 131 -4.12 -17.74 -0.68
C GLY A 131 -4.51 -17.28 0.72
N GLN A 132 -3.68 -16.47 1.41
CA GLN A 132 -4.08 -15.86 2.70
C GLN A 132 -5.27 -14.90 2.54
N LEU A 133 -5.48 -14.39 1.33
CA LEU A 133 -6.55 -13.47 0.97
C LEU A 133 -7.06 -13.79 -0.42
N ASN A 134 -8.39 -13.85 -0.58
CA ASN A 134 -8.97 -14.05 -1.90
C ASN A 134 -9.43 -12.70 -2.47
N ARG A 135 -9.05 -12.42 -3.71
CA ARG A 135 -9.52 -11.22 -4.43
C ARG A 135 -11.05 -11.12 -4.49
N ASN A 136 -11.71 -12.28 -4.56
CA ASN A 136 -13.17 -12.37 -4.62
C ASN A 136 -13.88 -12.00 -3.30
N ASP A 137 -13.15 -11.91 -2.19
CA ASP A 137 -13.70 -11.46 -0.92
C ASP A 137 -13.95 -9.93 -0.92
N PHE A 138 -13.36 -9.22 -1.88
CA PHE A 138 -13.52 -7.77 -2.01
C PHE A 138 -14.61 -7.41 -3.01
N ASN A 139 -15.59 -6.63 -2.55
CA ASN A 139 -16.66 -6.08 -3.37
C ASN A 139 -16.19 -4.91 -4.25
N PHE A 140 -15.07 -4.28 -3.91
CA PHE A 140 -14.42 -3.24 -4.70
C PHE A 140 -12.90 -3.32 -4.54
N ILE A 141 -12.18 -3.20 -5.66
CA ILE A 141 -10.72 -3.08 -5.68
C ILE A 141 -10.37 -1.89 -6.58
N GLY A 142 -9.83 -0.84 -5.97
CA GLY A 142 -9.39 0.37 -6.66
C GLY A 142 -8.00 0.20 -7.32
N ASN A 143 -7.71 1.07 -8.28
CA ASN A 143 -6.38 1.21 -8.88
C ASN A 143 -6.18 2.61 -9.46
N ASP A 144 -4.96 2.90 -9.91
CA ASP A 144 -4.53 4.20 -10.46
C ASP A 144 -5.34 4.66 -11.69
N LYS A 145 -5.83 3.72 -12.52
CA LYS A 145 -6.61 4.03 -13.73
C LYS A 145 -8.04 4.50 -13.42
N MET A 146 -8.52 4.27 -12.21
CA MET A 146 -9.86 4.67 -11.80
C MET A 146 -9.95 6.13 -11.37
N VAL A 147 -8.83 6.83 -11.17
CA VAL A 147 -8.79 8.18 -10.63
C VAL A 147 -7.97 9.12 -11.48
N SER A 148 -8.39 10.37 -11.54
CA SER A 148 -7.62 11.46 -12.15
C SER A 148 -6.68 12.13 -11.15
N LYS A 149 -7.03 12.06 -9.87
CA LYS A 149 -6.25 12.65 -8.77
C LYS A 149 -5.91 11.57 -7.74
N PRO A 150 -4.62 11.38 -7.44
CA PRO A 150 -4.21 10.43 -6.41
C PRO A 150 -4.54 10.96 -5.01
N LYS A 151 -4.44 10.09 -4.00
CA LYS A 151 -4.51 10.50 -2.59
C LYS A 151 -3.50 11.63 -2.32
N PRO A 152 -3.86 12.66 -1.55
CA PRO A 152 -4.96 12.75 -0.58
C PRO A 152 -6.33 13.16 -1.16
N ASP A 153 -6.50 13.24 -2.48
CA ASP A 153 -7.82 13.48 -3.05
C ASP A 153 -8.78 12.34 -2.70
N SER A 154 -10.05 12.67 -2.51
CA SER A 154 -11.08 11.71 -2.10
C SER A 154 -11.62 10.82 -3.24
N GLU A 155 -11.20 11.05 -4.48
CA GLU A 155 -11.82 10.46 -5.68
C GLU A 155 -11.93 8.94 -5.59
N ILE A 156 -10.88 8.23 -5.15
CA ILE A 156 -10.89 6.77 -5.07
C ILE A 156 -11.90 6.26 -4.04
N TYR A 157 -12.05 6.95 -2.91
CA TYR A 157 -13.03 6.62 -1.88
C TYR A 157 -14.47 6.88 -2.35
N LEU A 158 -14.70 8.00 -3.03
CA LEU A 158 -16.00 8.31 -3.62
C LEU A 158 -16.42 7.27 -4.67
N LYS A 159 -15.47 6.78 -5.47
CA LYS A 159 -15.72 5.67 -6.40
C LYS A 159 -16.05 4.36 -5.69
N ALA A 160 -15.35 4.05 -4.59
CA ALA A 160 -15.69 2.89 -3.77
C ALA A 160 -17.12 2.99 -3.20
N LEU A 161 -17.49 4.13 -2.61
CA LEU A 161 -18.84 4.37 -2.08
C LEU A 161 -19.92 4.23 -3.17
N SER A 162 -19.68 4.82 -4.34
CA SER A 162 -20.60 4.73 -5.49
C SER A 162 -20.77 3.29 -5.97
N ASN A 163 -19.69 2.54 -6.08
CA ASN A 163 -19.73 1.13 -6.51
C ASN A 163 -20.47 0.26 -5.50
N LEU A 164 -20.20 0.45 -4.21
CA LEU A 164 -20.86 -0.27 -3.12
C LEU A 164 -22.29 0.20 -2.87
N LYS A 165 -22.71 1.34 -3.43
CA LYS A 165 -23.99 2.00 -3.19
C LYS A 165 -24.24 2.29 -1.70
N LEU A 166 -23.20 2.72 -0.99
CA LEU A 166 -23.22 3.01 0.44
C LEU A 166 -22.95 4.49 0.71
N ASN A 167 -23.48 4.99 1.83
CA ASN A 167 -23.15 6.30 2.34
C ASN A 167 -21.84 6.26 3.14
N ALA A 168 -21.06 7.33 3.13
CA ALA A 168 -19.80 7.44 3.86
C ALA A 168 -19.95 7.13 5.36
N LYS A 169 -21.02 7.57 5.99
CA LYS A 169 -21.32 7.34 7.42
C LYS A 169 -21.51 5.86 7.80
N ASP A 170 -21.85 5.02 6.82
CA ASP A 170 -22.05 3.58 6.99
C ASP A 170 -20.75 2.79 6.77
N CYS A 171 -19.64 3.47 6.48
CA CYS A 171 -18.36 2.86 6.15
C CYS A 171 -17.27 3.23 7.16
N LEU A 172 -16.31 2.32 7.35
CA LEU A 172 -15.10 2.52 8.12
C LEU A 172 -13.90 2.40 7.18
N ALA A 173 -13.01 3.38 7.17
CA ALA A 173 -11.74 3.31 6.47
C ALA A 173 -10.60 2.97 7.44
N ILE A 174 -9.65 2.17 6.98
CA ILE A 174 -8.43 1.83 7.69
C ILE A 174 -7.25 2.19 6.79
N GLU A 175 -6.35 3.01 7.31
CA GLU A 175 -5.22 3.56 6.57
C GLU A 175 -3.93 3.49 7.40
N ASP A 176 -2.79 3.46 6.72
CA ASP A 176 -1.46 3.38 7.32
C ASP A 176 -0.66 4.69 7.29
N THR A 177 -1.13 5.68 6.51
CA THR A 177 -0.46 6.98 6.36
C THR A 177 -1.42 8.15 6.50
N GLU A 178 -0.89 9.29 6.96
CA GLU A 178 -1.66 10.55 7.05
C GLU A 178 -2.26 10.97 5.71
N VAL A 179 -1.47 10.87 4.62
CA VAL A 179 -1.92 11.23 3.27
C VAL A 179 -3.12 10.40 2.84
N SER A 180 -3.05 9.11 3.07
CA SER A 180 -4.13 8.18 2.74
C SER A 180 -5.34 8.37 3.66
N MET A 181 -5.13 8.61 4.94
CA MET A 181 -6.19 8.92 5.91
C MET A 181 -6.93 10.20 5.53
N ARG A 182 -6.22 11.24 5.10
CA ARG A 182 -6.84 12.49 4.61
C ARG A 182 -7.78 12.24 3.44
N SER A 183 -7.44 11.30 2.54
CA SER A 183 -8.31 10.93 1.41
C SER A 183 -9.65 10.36 1.88
N ALA A 184 -9.65 9.49 2.88
CA ALA A 184 -10.88 8.94 3.48
C ALA A 184 -11.69 10.02 4.21
N ILE A 185 -11.04 10.87 5.00
CA ILE A 185 -11.68 11.99 5.72
C ILE A 185 -12.33 12.96 4.73
N ASN A 186 -11.65 13.30 3.63
CA ASN A 186 -12.19 14.17 2.57
C ASN A 186 -13.39 13.56 1.84
N ALA A 187 -13.56 12.23 1.91
CA ALA A 187 -14.76 11.53 1.46
C ALA A 187 -15.85 11.42 2.55
N ASN A 188 -15.66 12.05 3.72
CA ASN A 188 -16.54 11.98 4.91
C ASN A 188 -16.68 10.54 5.48
N ILE A 189 -15.70 9.68 5.28
CA ILE A 189 -15.65 8.33 5.87
C ILE A 189 -14.93 8.41 7.23
N LYS A 190 -15.38 7.57 8.19
CA LYS A 190 -14.73 7.45 9.50
C LYS A 190 -13.42 6.67 9.40
#